data_0dfadbd6a2f45b34832827b6855742c8
#
_entry.id   0dfadbd6a2f45b34832827b6855742c8
#
_cell.length_a   1.000
_cell.length_b   1.000
_cell.length_c   1.000
_cell.angle_alpha   90.00
_cell.angle_beta   90.00
_cell.angle_gamma   90.00
#
_symmetry.space_group_name_H-M   'P 1'
#
loop_
_entity.id
_entity.type
_entity.pdbx_description
1 polymer ?
#
loop_
_entity_poly.entity_id
_entity_poly.type
_entity_poly.pdbx_seq_one_letter_code
_entity_poly.pdbx_strand_id
1 'polypeptide(L)'
;MLVLRNLAKTFLAGTPNAATALDGIDLELRDGEFVTVIGSNGAGKSTLLKAIAGLVEPDRGSIELDGRDITREPVWRRAALIGRIAQDPQESTCAAMTIAENLAMALKRGQPRGLRRAVTPALRERFRAALAEVGLGLEGRLDARLGTLSGGQRQAIALLMATLTHPRLLLLDEHLASLDPKTGEAVMAMTAGIVAAGQLTTLMVTHNMQEAIRWGSRLVMMHAGRVILDVGGAEKSQLTVAALVEKFHQASRSALAEDRLLLTP
;
A
#
# COMPACT_ATOMS: atom_id res chain seq x y z
N MET A 1 15.41 -1.41 -1.25
CA MET A 1 15.11 -2.68 -0.54
C MET A 1 14.42 -2.42 0.78
N LEU A 2 13.30 -3.08 1.09
CA LEU A 2 12.61 -3.03 2.39
C LEU A 2 12.90 -4.31 3.17
N VAL A 3 13.26 -4.21 4.46
CA VAL A 3 13.46 -5.36 5.34
C VAL A 3 12.70 -5.15 6.64
N LEU A 4 11.84 -6.10 6.98
CA LEU A 4 11.12 -6.18 8.24
C LEU A 4 11.70 -7.34 9.06
N ARG A 5 12.03 -7.11 10.33
CA ARG A 5 12.56 -8.14 11.22
C ARG A 5 11.73 -8.23 12.48
N ASN A 6 11.14 -9.39 12.71
CA ASN A 6 10.39 -9.73 13.92
C ASN A 6 9.39 -8.64 14.35
N LEU A 7 8.65 -8.08 13.35
CA LEU A 7 7.76 -6.95 13.55
C LEU A 7 6.50 -7.40 14.28
N ALA A 8 6.20 -6.79 15.43
CA ALA A 8 5.03 -7.13 16.24
C ALA A 8 4.25 -5.88 16.64
N LYS A 9 2.92 -6.02 16.74
CA LYS A 9 2.00 -4.98 17.22
C LYS A 9 0.78 -5.57 17.87
N THR A 10 0.54 -5.16 19.12
CA THR A 10 -0.66 -5.48 19.88
C THR A 10 -1.39 -4.18 20.22
N PHE A 11 -2.63 -4.06 19.82
CA PHE A 11 -3.48 -2.93 20.21
C PHE A 11 -4.12 -3.21 21.58
N LEU A 12 -4.31 -2.16 22.38
CA LEU A 12 -4.93 -2.23 23.70
C LEU A 12 -4.27 -3.29 24.63
N ALA A 13 -2.95 -3.44 24.55
CA ALA A 13 -2.20 -4.37 25.39
C ALA A 13 -2.51 -4.15 26.88
N GLY A 14 -2.64 -5.25 27.63
CA GLY A 14 -2.98 -5.22 29.05
C GLY A 14 -4.47 -4.98 29.36
N THR A 15 -5.34 -4.97 28.36
CA THR A 15 -6.79 -4.88 28.53
C THR A 15 -7.48 -6.16 28.05
N PRO A 16 -8.73 -6.43 28.48
CA PRO A 16 -9.52 -7.56 27.94
C PRO A 16 -9.76 -7.51 26.43
N ASN A 17 -9.60 -6.33 25.81
CA ASN A 17 -9.76 -6.12 24.36
C ASN A 17 -8.42 -6.10 23.62
N ALA A 18 -7.35 -6.64 24.21
CA ALA A 18 -6.05 -6.73 23.56
C ALA A 18 -6.16 -7.55 22.26
N ALA A 19 -5.63 -7.00 21.16
CA ALA A 19 -5.65 -7.64 19.86
C ALA A 19 -4.26 -7.57 19.21
N THR A 20 -3.63 -8.72 19.02
CA THR A 20 -2.35 -8.83 18.33
C THR A 20 -2.61 -8.77 16.83
N ALA A 21 -2.17 -7.68 16.20
CA ALA A 21 -2.34 -7.44 14.77
C ALA A 21 -1.14 -7.87 13.94
N LEU A 22 0.08 -7.81 14.51
CA LEU A 22 1.31 -8.35 13.90
C LEU A 22 2.03 -9.17 14.96
N ASP A 23 2.46 -10.36 14.57
CA ASP A 23 3.09 -11.31 15.47
C ASP A 23 4.37 -11.91 14.86
N GLY A 24 5.45 -11.13 14.96
CA GLY A 24 6.76 -11.56 14.48
C GLY A 24 6.86 -11.64 12.96
N ILE A 25 6.45 -10.58 12.24
CA ILE A 25 6.59 -10.54 10.78
C ILE A 25 8.04 -10.36 10.38
N ASP A 26 8.55 -11.29 9.61
CA ASP A 26 9.79 -11.20 8.85
C ASP A 26 9.42 -11.13 7.36
N LEU A 27 9.83 -10.07 6.67
CA LEU A 27 9.54 -9.88 5.26
C LEU A 27 10.62 -9.00 4.61
N GLU A 28 11.12 -9.43 3.48
CA GLU A 28 12.07 -8.67 2.69
C GLU A 28 11.51 -8.43 1.29
N LEU A 29 11.57 -7.19 0.79
CA LEU A 29 11.27 -6.83 -0.59
C LEU A 29 12.54 -6.33 -1.27
N ARG A 30 12.86 -6.91 -2.42
CA ARG A 30 13.97 -6.46 -3.26
C ARG A 30 13.59 -5.18 -4.01
N ASP A 31 14.60 -4.44 -4.46
CA ASP A 31 14.35 -3.26 -5.27
C ASP A 31 13.61 -3.62 -6.55
N GLY A 32 12.58 -2.83 -6.89
CA GLY A 32 11.73 -3.06 -8.03
C GLY A 32 10.77 -4.27 -7.92
N GLU A 33 10.77 -4.99 -6.79
CA GLU A 33 9.87 -6.11 -6.59
C GLU A 33 8.42 -5.61 -6.35
N PHE A 34 7.46 -6.24 -7.02
CA PHE A 34 6.06 -6.01 -6.79
C PHE A 34 5.45 -7.21 -6.05
N VAL A 35 5.16 -7.03 -4.77
CA VAL A 35 4.62 -8.05 -3.87
C VAL A 35 3.15 -7.79 -3.61
N THR A 36 2.33 -8.82 -3.77
CA THR A 36 0.92 -8.79 -3.39
C THR A 36 0.72 -9.47 -2.04
N VAL A 37 -0.09 -8.87 -1.16
CA VAL A 37 -0.41 -9.40 0.17
C VAL A 37 -1.90 -9.67 0.25
N ILE A 38 -2.25 -10.91 0.60
CA ILE A 38 -3.63 -11.35 0.82
C ILE A 38 -3.80 -11.90 2.24
N GLY A 39 -5.03 -12.12 2.65
CA GLY A 39 -5.39 -12.70 3.94
C GLY A 39 -6.79 -12.28 4.36
N SER A 40 -7.33 -12.91 5.40
CA SER A 40 -8.64 -12.60 5.96
C SER A 40 -8.73 -11.17 6.51
N ASN A 41 -9.96 -10.74 6.80
CA ASN A 41 -10.17 -9.55 7.61
C ASN A 41 -9.58 -9.78 9.00
N GLY A 42 -8.87 -8.77 9.52
CA GLY A 42 -8.15 -8.91 10.80
C GLY A 42 -6.79 -9.63 10.71
N ALA A 43 -6.34 -10.10 9.54
CA ALA A 43 -5.03 -10.76 9.39
C ALA A 43 -3.82 -9.85 9.63
N GLY A 44 -4.01 -8.53 9.82
CA GLY A 44 -2.93 -7.58 10.09
C GLY A 44 -2.41 -6.83 8.85
N LYS A 45 -2.94 -7.06 7.65
CA LYS A 45 -2.47 -6.48 6.38
C LYS A 45 -2.35 -4.96 6.41
N SER A 46 -3.45 -4.26 6.72
CA SER A 46 -3.45 -2.79 6.79
C SER A 46 -2.61 -2.26 7.96
N THR A 47 -2.51 -3.03 9.06
CA THR A 47 -1.60 -2.70 10.18
C THR A 47 -0.14 -2.79 9.72
N LEU A 48 0.23 -3.80 8.92
CA LEU A 48 1.55 -3.92 8.32
C LEU A 48 1.90 -2.70 7.46
N LEU A 49 1.01 -2.30 6.55
CA LEU A 49 1.22 -1.11 5.72
C LEU A 49 1.31 0.17 6.57
N LYS A 50 0.45 0.31 7.60
CA LYS A 50 0.47 1.44 8.52
C LYS A 50 1.76 1.49 9.35
N ALA A 51 2.29 0.34 9.78
CA ALA A 51 3.55 0.26 10.50
C ALA A 51 4.73 0.69 9.60
N ILE A 52 4.79 0.20 8.37
CA ILE A 52 5.82 0.61 7.38
C ILE A 52 5.73 2.11 7.09
N ALA A 53 4.52 2.65 6.92
CA ALA A 53 4.30 4.09 6.70
C ALA A 53 4.57 4.97 7.94
N GLY A 54 4.72 4.38 9.13
CA GLY A 54 4.92 5.09 10.39
C GLY A 54 3.66 5.65 11.03
N LEU A 55 2.48 5.22 10.57
CA LEU A 55 1.18 5.59 11.14
C LEU A 55 0.86 4.79 12.40
N VAL A 56 1.49 3.64 12.55
CA VAL A 56 1.41 2.76 13.72
C VAL A 56 2.85 2.44 14.12
N GLU A 57 3.20 2.68 15.37
CA GLU A 57 4.50 2.29 15.91
C GLU A 57 4.46 0.80 16.31
N PRO A 58 5.42 -0.03 15.84
CA PRO A 58 5.53 -1.41 16.26
C PRO A 58 5.96 -1.49 17.74
N ASP A 59 5.51 -2.52 18.44
CA ASP A 59 5.91 -2.76 19.83
C ASP A 59 7.27 -3.46 19.89
N ARG A 60 7.62 -4.21 18.83
CA ARG A 60 8.86 -4.96 18.69
C ARG A 60 9.27 -5.08 17.23
N GLY A 61 10.55 -5.30 16.98
CA GLY A 61 11.13 -5.51 15.67
C GLY A 61 11.66 -4.23 15.04
N SER A 62 12.10 -4.34 13.79
CA SER A 62 12.67 -3.23 13.02
C SER A 62 12.15 -3.16 11.60
N ILE A 63 12.18 -1.95 11.03
CA ILE A 63 11.83 -1.63 9.65
C ILE A 63 13.01 -0.90 9.03
N GLU A 64 13.65 -1.52 8.05
CA GLU A 64 14.75 -0.92 7.31
C GLU A 64 14.32 -0.63 5.86
N LEU A 65 14.63 0.55 5.37
CA LEU A 65 14.43 0.93 3.96
C LEU A 65 15.77 1.43 3.39
N ASP A 66 16.26 0.76 2.34
CA ASP A 66 17.56 1.03 1.71
C ASP A 66 18.74 1.01 2.72
N GLY A 67 18.73 0.04 3.67
CA GLY A 67 19.74 -0.11 4.70
C GLY A 67 19.65 0.91 5.85
N ARG A 68 18.64 1.76 5.84
CA ARG A 68 18.39 2.74 6.90
C ARG A 68 17.26 2.26 7.79
N ASP A 69 17.50 2.21 9.09
CA ASP A 69 16.45 1.97 10.07
C ASP A 69 15.49 3.18 10.15
N ILE A 70 14.23 2.93 9.80
CA ILE A 70 13.15 3.90 9.85
C ILE A 70 12.11 3.59 10.93
N THR A 71 12.34 2.59 11.77
CA THR A 71 11.38 2.04 12.74
C THR A 71 10.73 3.12 13.62
N ARG A 72 11.49 4.10 14.06
CA ARG A 72 11.00 5.21 14.91
C ARG A 72 10.94 6.55 14.19
N GLU A 73 11.16 6.56 12.88
CA GLU A 73 11.05 7.81 12.12
C GLU A 73 9.58 8.26 12.02
N PRO A 74 9.31 9.56 12.21
CA PRO A 74 7.95 10.07 12.12
C PRO A 74 7.42 10.01 10.68
N VAL A 75 6.10 9.91 10.53
CA VAL A 75 5.37 9.81 9.25
C VAL A 75 5.85 10.81 8.19
N TRP A 76 6.07 12.07 8.59
CA TRP A 76 6.45 13.12 7.65
C TRP A 76 7.85 12.91 7.03
N ARG A 77 8.79 12.25 7.73
CA ARG A 77 10.09 11.86 7.17
C ARG A 77 9.93 10.68 6.22
N ARG A 78 9.18 9.65 6.64
CA ARG A 78 8.92 8.49 5.78
C ARG A 78 8.14 8.86 4.52
N ALA A 79 7.25 9.84 4.58
CA ALA A 79 6.48 10.32 3.43
C ALA A 79 7.34 10.91 2.30
N ALA A 80 8.61 11.24 2.55
CA ALA A 80 9.57 11.60 1.51
C ALA A 80 10.03 10.39 0.68
N LEU A 81 10.04 9.20 1.27
CA LEU A 81 10.57 7.96 0.71
C LEU A 81 9.47 6.98 0.30
N ILE A 82 8.29 7.08 0.94
CA ILE A 82 7.20 6.14 0.81
C ILE A 82 5.98 6.83 0.20
N GLY A 83 5.56 6.35 -0.98
CA GLY A 83 4.25 6.65 -1.53
C GLY A 83 3.20 5.74 -0.91
N ARG A 84 2.06 6.26 -0.49
CA ARG A 84 0.97 5.45 0.06
C ARG A 84 -0.36 5.84 -0.56
N ILE A 85 -1.15 4.83 -0.92
CA ILE A 85 -2.57 4.96 -1.23
C ILE A 85 -3.34 4.16 -0.18
N ALA A 86 -4.22 4.84 0.53
CA ALA A 86 -5.09 4.24 1.53
C ALA A 86 -6.32 3.60 0.88
N GLN A 87 -7.01 2.75 1.62
CA GLN A 87 -8.28 2.14 1.21
C GLN A 87 -9.35 3.20 0.94
N ASP A 88 -9.45 4.22 1.80
CA ASP A 88 -10.30 5.38 1.56
C ASP A 88 -9.51 6.43 0.76
N PRO A 89 -9.94 6.78 -0.46
CA PRO A 89 -9.31 7.82 -1.27
C PRO A 89 -9.26 9.20 -0.56
N GLN A 90 -10.14 9.46 0.40
CA GLN A 90 -10.16 10.71 1.15
C GLN A 90 -8.94 10.85 2.08
N GLU A 91 -8.36 9.74 2.55
CA GLU A 91 -7.12 9.79 3.33
C GLU A 91 -5.89 10.21 2.48
N SER A 92 -5.95 9.97 1.18
CA SER A 92 -4.83 10.23 0.26
C SER A 92 -4.95 11.55 -0.48
N THR A 93 -6.15 12.18 -0.50
CA THR A 93 -6.47 13.35 -1.32
C THR A 93 -7.31 14.37 -0.54
N CYS A 94 -7.28 15.64 -0.98
CA CYS A 94 -8.15 16.68 -0.44
C CYS A 94 -9.24 17.05 -1.45
N ALA A 95 -10.47 16.61 -1.20
CA ALA A 95 -11.61 16.80 -2.10
C ALA A 95 -11.96 18.27 -2.37
N ALA A 96 -11.72 19.16 -1.38
CA ALA A 96 -12.00 20.61 -1.48
C ALA A 96 -10.97 21.36 -2.34
N MET A 97 -9.77 20.81 -2.50
CA MET A 97 -8.69 21.39 -3.30
C MET A 97 -8.81 21.00 -4.77
N THR A 98 -8.21 21.82 -5.64
CA THR A 98 -8.08 21.51 -7.08
C THR A 98 -7.09 20.37 -7.32
N ILE A 99 -7.11 19.80 -8.54
CA ILE A 99 -6.12 18.82 -8.98
C ILE A 99 -4.69 19.39 -8.84
N ALA A 100 -4.47 20.62 -9.31
CA ALA A 100 -3.16 21.28 -9.25
C ALA A 100 -2.67 21.45 -7.81
N GLU A 101 -3.54 21.82 -6.88
CA GLU A 101 -3.17 21.99 -5.46
C GLU A 101 -2.85 20.66 -4.80
N ASN A 102 -3.62 19.60 -5.06
CA ASN A 102 -3.32 18.25 -4.57
C ASN A 102 -1.96 17.75 -5.07
N LEU A 103 -1.67 17.89 -6.37
CA LEU A 103 -0.37 17.52 -6.95
C LEU A 103 0.79 18.36 -6.40
N ALA A 104 0.57 19.67 -6.19
CA ALA A 104 1.58 20.55 -5.58
C ALA A 104 1.88 20.16 -4.14
N MET A 105 0.88 19.76 -3.35
CA MET A 105 1.08 19.23 -2.01
C MET A 105 1.88 17.93 -2.01
N ALA A 106 1.58 17.03 -2.95
CA ALA A 106 2.32 15.79 -3.11
C ALA A 106 3.81 16.01 -3.43
N LEU A 107 4.13 16.95 -4.30
CA LEU A 107 5.51 17.32 -4.63
C LEU A 107 6.30 17.90 -3.44
N LYS A 108 5.60 18.46 -2.44
CA LYS A 108 6.22 19.07 -1.26
C LYS A 108 6.37 18.09 -0.09
N ARG A 109 6.10 16.80 -0.29
CA ARG A 109 6.36 15.78 0.73
C ARG A 109 7.84 15.74 1.08
N GLY A 110 8.15 15.75 2.38
CA GLY A 110 9.53 15.71 2.88
C GLY A 110 10.38 16.95 2.58
N GLN A 111 9.81 18.01 2.00
CA GLN A 111 10.52 19.24 1.70
C GLN A 111 10.08 20.39 2.64
N PRO A 112 11.00 21.33 2.96
CA PRO A 112 10.62 22.50 3.74
C PRO A 112 9.58 23.34 2.97
N ARG A 113 8.61 23.85 3.70
CA ARG A 113 7.52 24.69 3.17
C ARG A 113 7.80 26.14 3.48
N GLY A 114 7.84 26.98 2.43
CA GLY A 114 7.97 28.45 2.57
C GLY A 114 6.70 29.16 2.14
N LEU A 115 6.73 30.49 2.13
CA LEU A 115 5.61 31.37 1.74
C LEU A 115 5.49 31.57 0.21
N ARG A 116 6.18 30.76 -0.60
CA ARG A 116 6.10 30.86 -2.06
C ARG A 116 4.82 30.21 -2.59
N ARG A 117 4.34 30.67 -3.74
CA ARG A 117 3.19 30.07 -4.44
C ARG A 117 3.46 28.59 -4.68
N ALA A 118 2.54 27.73 -4.24
CA ALA A 118 2.65 26.28 -4.38
C ALA A 118 2.46 25.83 -5.85
N VAL A 119 1.56 26.49 -6.58
CA VAL A 119 1.25 26.20 -7.99
C VAL A 119 1.82 27.35 -8.85
N THR A 120 2.84 27.05 -9.63
CA THR A 120 3.44 27.98 -10.59
C THR A 120 3.08 27.58 -12.03
N PRO A 121 3.20 28.49 -13.03
CA PRO A 121 2.97 28.12 -14.44
C PRO A 121 3.79 26.90 -14.89
N ALA A 122 5.07 26.83 -14.55
CA ALA A 122 5.94 25.71 -14.87
C ALA A 122 5.46 24.39 -14.25
N LEU A 123 4.97 24.41 -12.99
CA LEU A 123 4.39 23.23 -12.35
C LEU A 123 3.09 22.81 -13.00
N ARG A 124 2.27 23.77 -13.48
CA ARG A 124 1.03 23.43 -14.21
C ARG A 124 1.33 22.66 -15.50
N GLU A 125 2.35 23.07 -16.28
CA GLU A 125 2.76 22.32 -17.47
C GLU A 125 3.27 20.92 -17.12
N ARG A 126 4.09 20.78 -16.08
CA ARG A 126 4.53 19.46 -15.58
C ARG A 126 3.35 18.58 -15.17
N PHE A 127 2.35 19.15 -14.50
CA PHE A 127 1.15 18.40 -14.10
C PHE A 127 0.30 18.01 -15.29
N ARG A 128 0.16 18.88 -16.31
CA ARG A 128 -0.53 18.52 -17.56
C ARG A 128 0.13 17.32 -18.25
N ALA A 129 1.45 17.36 -18.40
CA ALA A 129 2.20 16.26 -19.00
C ALA A 129 1.99 14.96 -18.22
N ALA A 130 2.14 14.98 -16.89
CA ALA A 130 1.92 13.81 -16.06
C ALA A 130 0.48 13.27 -16.12
N LEU A 131 -0.52 14.14 -16.22
CA LEU A 131 -1.93 13.74 -16.39
C LEU A 131 -2.22 13.18 -17.77
N ALA A 132 -1.57 13.69 -18.82
CA ALA A 132 -1.70 13.17 -20.18
C ALA A 132 -1.14 11.75 -20.28
N GLU A 133 -0.01 11.44 -19.61
CA GLU A 133 0.55 10.08 -19.52
C GLU A 133 -0.44 9.09 -18.87
N VAL A 134 -1.24 9.56 -17.92
CA VAL A 134 -2.29 8.76 -17.26
C VAL A 134 -3.47 8.47 -18.17
N GLY A 135 -3.73 9.30 -19.20
CA GLY A 135 -4.71 9.05 -20.27
C GLY A 135 -6.17 9.12 -19.84
N LEU A 136 -6.51 9.92 -18.81
CA LEU A 136 -7.87 10.05 -18.28
C LEU A 136 -8.58 11.34 -18.71
N GLY A 137 -8.00 12.13 -19.62
CA GLY A 137 -8.57 13.41 -20.08
C GLY A 137 -8.64 14.49 -18.98
N LEU A 138 -7.75 14.41 -18.00
CA LEU A 138 -7.70 15.34 -16.86
C LEU A 138 -6.68 16.48 -17.04
N GLU A 139 -5.85 16.43 -18.09
CA GLU A 139 -4.79 17.41 -18.38
C GLU A 139 -5.32 18.83 -18.58
N GLY A 140 -6.55 18.96 -19.10
CA GLY A 140 -7.27 20.24 -19.22
C GLY A 140 -8.01 20.70 -17.98
N ARG A 141 -8.07 19.87 -16.91
CA ARG A 141 -8.94 20.08 -15.75
C ARG A 141 -8.21 20.39 -14.45
N LEU A 142 -7.01 20.95 -14.52
CA LEU A 142 -6.17 21.24 -13.33
C LEU A 142 -6.86 22.07 -12.25
N ASP A 143 -7.80 22.94 -12.63
CA ASP A 143 -8.56 23.80 -11.72
C ASP A 143 -9.86 23.15 -11.21
N ALA A 144 -10.21 21.97 -11.68
CA ALA A 144 -11.35 21.23 -11.14
C ALA A 144 -11.06 20.75 -9.72
N ARG A 145 -12.06 20.86 -8.84
CA ARG A 145 -11.97 20.31 -7.48
C ARG A 145 -11.98 18.79 -7.52
N LEU A 146 -11.13 18.17 -6.73
CA LEU A 146 -10.98 16.72 -6.71
C LEU A 146 -12.28 16.00 -6.33
N GLY A 147 -13.09 16.61 -5.44
CA GLY A 147 -14.38 16.08 -5.05
C GLY A 147 -15.40 15.94 -6.18
N THR A 148 -15.22 16.64 -7.33
CA THR A 148 -16.11 16.55 -8.50
C THR A 148 -15.73 15.44 -9.48
N LEU A 149 -14.63 14.71 -9.23
CA LEU A 149 -14.15 13.62 -10.07
C LEU A 149 -14.87 12.31 -9.76
N SER A 150 -14.94 11.42 -10.75
CA SER A 150 -15.37 10.03 -10.52
C SER A 150 -14.41 9.29 -9.57
N GLY A 151 -14.86 8.19 -8.98
CA GLY A 151 -14.02 7.35 -8.10
C GLY A 151 -12.71 6.94 -8.76
N GLY A 152 -12.76 6.43 -10.00
CA GLY A 152 -11.57 6.03 -10.75
C GLY A 152 -10.64 7.19 -11.09
N GLN A 153 -11.18 8.34 -11.50
CA GLN A 153 -10.38 9.53 -11.74
C GLN A 153 -9.68 10.02 -10.46
N ARG A 154 -10.37 9.99 -9.33
CA ARG A 154 -9.79 10.36 -8.02
C ARG A 154 -8.68 9.39 -7.63
N GLN A 155 -8.90 8.10 -7.83
CA GLN A 155 -7.91 7.07 -7.54
C GLN A 155 -6.65 7.21 -8.42
N ALA A 156 -6.82 7.55 -9.69
CA ALA A 156 -5.70 7.82 -10.59
C ALA A 156 -4.89 9.06 -10.16
N ILE A 157 -5.57 10.13 -9.70
CA ILE A 157 -4.88 11.28 -9.12
C ILE A 157 -4.14 10.88 -7.82
N ALA A 158 -4.75 10.07 -6.96
CA ALA A 158 -4.09 9.57 -5.75
C ALA A 158 -2.82 8.76 -6.08
N LEU A 159 -2.88 7.93 -7.11
CA LEU A 159 -1.73 7.17 -7.60
C LEU A 159 -0.64 8.10 -8.15
N LEU A 160 -1.00 9.07 -9.00
CA LEU A 160 -0.06 10.07 -9.49
C LEU A 160 0.57 10.85 -8.33
N MET A 161 -0.22 11.30 -7.35
CA MET A 161 0.29 11.94 -6.14
C MET A 161 1.26 11.06 -5.36
N ALA A 162 1.00 9.76 -5.26
CA ALA A 162 1.86 8.82 -4.54
C ALA A 162 3.20 8.59 -5.25
N THR A 163 3.22 8.65 -6.59
CA THR A 163 4.39 8.30 -7.42
C THR A 163 5.16 9.50 -7.97
N LEU A 164 4.59 10.72 -7.94
CA LEU A 164 5.13 11.94 -8.54
C LEU A 164 6.54 12.33 -8.05
N THR A 165 6.91 11.90 -6.85
CA THR A 165 8.23 12.14 -6.25
C THR A 165 9.20 10.97 -6.40
N HIS A 166 8.85 9.95 -7.20
CA HIS A 166 9.62 8.72 -7.35
C HIS A 166 10.00 8.10 -6.00
N PRO A 167 9.01 7.62 -5.22
CA PRO A 167 9.27 7.05 -3.91
C PRO A 167 10.12 5.77 -4.03
N ARG A 168 10.83 5.42 -2.96
CA ARG A 168 11.58 4.16 -2.84
C ARG A 168 10.67 2.96 -2.63
N LEU A 169 9.49 3.20 -2.05
CA LEU A 169 8.49 2.18 -1.76
C LEU A 169 7.09 2.73 -2.03
N LEU A 170 6.27 1.96 -2.71
CA LEU A 170 4.85 2.25 -2.92
C LEU A 170 3.99 1.27 -2.12
N LEU A 171 3.12 1.79 -1.27
CA LEU A 171 2.18 1.02 -0.45
C LEU A 171 0.76 1.24 -0.98
N LEU A 172 0.08 0.15 -1.34
CA LEU A 172 -1.27 0.14 -1.88
C LEU A 172 -2.19 -0.67 -0.96
N ASP A 173 -3.11 -0.01 -0.27
CA ASP A 173 -4.03 -0.65 0.68
C ASP A 173 -5.42 -0.75 0.07
N GLU A 174 -5.77 -1.91 -0.48
CA GLU A 174 -7.08 -2.21 -1.10
C GLU A 174 -7.61 -1.09 -2.02
N HIS A 175 -6.73 -0.44 -2.74
CA HIS A 175 -6.97 0.82 -3.46
C HIS A 175 -8.00 0.74 -4.60
N LEU A 176 -8.49 -0.45 -4.93
CA LEU A 176 -9.52 -0.69 -5.95
C LEU A 176 -10.88 -1.06 -5.36
N ALA A 177 -10.99 -1.29 -4.06
CA ALA A 177 -12.16 -1.90 -3.43
C ALA A 177 -13.48 -1.11 -3.61
N SER A 178 -13.39 0.21 -3.79
CA SER A 178 -14.57 1.08 -3.98
C SER A 178 -14.93 1.35 -5.43
N LEU A 179 -14.24 0.72 -6.39
CA LEU A 179 -14.44 0.94 -7.83
C LEU A 179 -15.30 -0.19 -8.45
N ASP A 180 -16.04 0.16 -9.48
CA ASP A 180 -16.67 -0.87 -10.32
C ASP A 180 -15.60 -1.70 -11.04
N PRO A 181 -15.90 -2.96 -11.44
CA PRO A 181 -14.90 -3.88 -11.98
C PRO A 181 -14.13 -3.33 -13.20
N LYS A 182 -14.83 -2.65 -14.12
CA LYS A 182 -14.20 -2.10 -15.34
C LYS A 182 -13.25 -0.95 -15.01
N THR A 183 -13.66 -0.05 -14.14
CA THR A 183 -12.83 1.06 -13.67
C THR A 183 -11.66 0.55 -12.84
N GLY A 184 -11.89 -0.43 -11.96
CA GLY A 184 -10.84 -1.07 -11.16
C GLY A 184 -9.77 -1.71 -12.03
N GLU A 185 -10.14 -2.43 -13.09
CA GLU A 185 -9.20 -3.03 -14.03
C GLU A 185 -8.35 -1.97 -14.77
N ALA A 186 -8.96 -0.88 -15.20
CA ALA A 186 -8.25 0.23 -15.85
C ALA A 186 -7.25 0.91 -14.90
N VAL A 187 -7.65 1.18 -13.66
CA VAL A 187 -6.76 1.77 -12.62
C VAL A 187 -5.63 0.80 -12.27
N MET A 188 -5.91 -0.51 -12.20
CA MET A 188 -4.87 -1.50 -11.91
C MET A 188 -3.87 -1.61 -13.05
N ALA A 189 -4.31 -1.62 -14.31
CA ALA A 189 -3.43 -1.63 -15.47
C ALA A 189 -2.51 -0.39 -15.48
N MET A 190 -3.07 0.79 -15.18
CA MET A 190 -2.29 2.01 -15.01
C MET A 190 -1.30 1.90 -13.86
N THR A 191 -1.71 1.36 -12.71
CA THR A 191 -0.81 1.13 -11.55
C THR A 191 0.36 0.25 -11.95
N ALA A 192 0.10 -0.87 -12.63
CA ALA A 192 1.15 -1.79 -13.10
C ALA A 192 2.09 -1.11 -14.10
N GLY A 193 1.57 -0.29 -15.01
CA GLY A 193 2.37 0.49 -15.96
C GLY A 193 3.32 1.47 -15.27
N ILE A 194 2.82 2.24 -14.29
CA ILE A 194 3.63 3.20 -13.52
C ILE A 194 4.70 2.47 -12.70
N VAL A 195 4.33 1.37 -12.03
CA VAL A 195 5.27 0.56 -11.23
C VAL A 195 6.37 0.00 -12.10
N ALA A 196 6.04 -0.57 -13.28
CA ALA A 196 7.02 -1.14 -14.21
C ALA A 196 7.94 -0.06 -14.80
N ALA A 197 7.38 1.05 -15.29
CA ALA A 197 8.17 2.15 -15.87
C ALA A 197 9.11 2.80 -14.84
N GLY A 198 8.66 2.95 -13.59
CA GLY A 198 9.45 3.55 -12.50
C GLY A 198 10.33 2.55 -11.75
N GLN A 199 10.25 1.25 -12.05
CA GLN A 199 10.88 0.16 -11.28
C GLN A 199 10.62 0.30 -9.77
N LEU A 200 9.38 0.64 -9.41
CA LEU A 200 9.00 0.95 -8.03
C LEU A 200 8.87 -0.32 -7.21
N THR A 201 9.59 -0.41 -6.11
CA THR A 201 9.33 -1.43 -5.09
C THR A 201 7.92 -1.22 -4.56
N THR A 202 7.06 -2.25 -4.65
CA THR A 202 5.62 -2.08 -4.38
C THR A 202 5.10 -3.19 -3.49
N LEU A 203 4.37 -2.81 -2.45
CA LEU A 203 3.62 -3.72 -1.59
C LEU A 203 2.13 -3.39 -1.70
N MET A 204 1.35 -4.29 -2.31
CA MET A 204 -0.08 -4.14 -2.55
C MET A 204 -0.89 -5.12 -1.72
N VAL A 205 -1.76 -4.60 -0.88
CA VAL A 205 -2.78 -5.39 -0.18
C VAL A 205 -4.05 -5.44 -1.03
N THR A 206 -4.58 -6.64 -1.20
CA THR A 206 -5.89 -6.87 -1.83
C THR A 206 -6.61 -8.03 -1.13
N HIS A 207 -7.94 -7.99 -1.15
CA HIS A 207 -8.77 -9.12 -0.74
C HIS A 207 -9.15 -10.03 -1.93
N ASN A 208 -8.83 -9.62 -3.16
CA ASN A 208 -9.11 -10.38 -4.37
C ASN A 208 -7.96 -11.32 -4.72
N MET A 209 -8.16 -12.62 -4.52
CA MET A 209 -7.14 -13.65 -4.79
C MET A 209 -6.74 -13.73 -6.27
N GLN A 210 -7.66 -13.47 -7.19
CA GLN A 210 -7.37 -13.48 -8.63
C GLN A 210 -6.42 -12.33 -9.00
N GLU A 211 -6.67 -11.13 -8.46
CA GLU A 211 -5.78 -9.98 -8.63
C GLU A 211 -4.40 -10.26 -8.03
N ALA A 212 -4.35 -10.85 -6.82
CA ALA A 212 -3.09 -11.16 -6.16
C ALA A 212 -2.24 -12.17 -6.95
N ILE A 213 -2.87 -13.15 -7.60
CA ILE A 213 -2.19 -14.10 -8.50
C ILE A 213 -1.72 -13.40 -9.78
N ARG A 214 -2.58 -12.59 -10.39
CA ARG A 214 -2.33 -11.92 -11.69
C ARG A 214 -1.24 -10.87 -11.61
N TRP A 215 -1.21 -10.07 -10.53
CA TRP A 215 -0.33 -8.92 -10.40
C TRP A 215 0.88 -9.19 -9.50
N GLY A 216 1.97 -8.48 -9.77
CA GLY A 216 3.22 -8.62 -9.03
C GLY A 216 3.99 -9.91 -9.34
N SER A 217 5.22 -9.97 -8.86
CA SER A 217 6.15 -11.10 -9.05
C SER A 217 6.15 -12.09 -7.87
N ARG A 218 5.58 -11.70 -6.73
CA ARG A 218 5.53 -12.48 -5.48
C ARG A 218 4.21 -12.27 -4.76
N LEU A 219 3.74 -13.31 -4.08
CA LEU A 219 2.51 -13.31 -3.29
C LEU A 219 2.82 -13.74 -1.87
N VAL A 220 2.37 -12.95 -0.92
CA VAL A 220 2.43 -13.21 0.52
C VAL A 220 1.01 -13.38 1.05
N MET A 221 0.78 -14.41 1.86
CA MET A 221 -0.49 -14.61 2.55
C MET A 221 -0.29 -14.42 4.05
N MET A 222 -1.16 -13.61 4.65
CA MET A 222 -1.17 -13.35 6.09
C MET A 222 -2.40 -13.97 6.76
N HIS A 223 -2.19 -14.51 7.96
CA HIS A 223 -3.26 -14.99 8.84
C HIS A 223 -2.88 -14.71 10.30
N ALA A 224 -3.82 -14.22 11.10
CA ALA A 224 -3.63 -13.95 12.52
C ALA A 224 -2.31 -13.22 12.86
N GLY A 225 -1.96 -12.20 12.09
CA GLY A 225 -0.75 -11.40 12.30
C GLY A 225 0.56 -12.03 11.81
N ARG A 226 0.53 -13.21 11.20
CA ARG A 226 1.72 -13.94 10.73
C ARG A 226 1.71 -14.13 9.21
N VAL A 227 2.88 -14.30 8.61
CA VAL A 227 3.03 -14.76 7.22
C VAL A 227 2.91 -16.27 7.21
N ILE A 228 1.94 -16.80 6.43
CA ILE A 228 1.69 -18.25 6.32
C ILE A 228 2.05 -18.82 4.96
N LEU A 229 2.24 -17.97 3.97
CA LEU A 229 2.69 -18.32 2.62
C LEU A 229 3.49 -17.17 2.04
N ASP A 230 4.59 -17.50 1.39
CA ASP A 230 5.44 -16.55 0.68
C ASP A 230 5.99 -17.25 -0.58
N VAL A 231 5.47 -16.88 -1.74
CA VAL A 231 5.78 -17.54 -3.01
C VAL A 231 6.03 -16.55 -4.12
N GLY A 232 7.02 -16.82 -4.96
CA GLY A 232 7.40 -15.97 -6.08
C GLY A 232 7.79 -16.78 -7.33
N GLY A 233 8.07 -16.08 -8.42
CA GLY A 233 8.57 -16.66 -9.66
C GLY A 233 7.68 -17.79 -10.21
N ALA A 234 8.29 -18.94 -10.53
CA ALA A 234 7.59 -20.08 -11.14
C ALA A 234 6.50 -20.67 -10.22
N GLU A 235 6.71 -20.69 -8.91
CA GLU A 235 5.70 -21.17 -7.97
C GLU A 235 4.46 -20.29 -7.97
N LYS A 236 4.63 -18.96 -7.97
CA LYS A 236 3.49 -18.03 -8.07
C LYS A 236 2.71 -18.22 -9.36
N SER A 237 3.39 -18.44 -10.50
CA SER A 237 2.73 -18.56 -11.80
C SER A 237 1.84 -19.82 -11.92
N GLN A 238 2.04 -20.80 -11.06
CA GLN A 238 1.25 -22.04 -10.98
C GLN A 238 0.11 -21.96 -9.95
N LEU A 239 0.03 -20.87 -9.18
CA LEU A 239 -1.00 -20.73 -8.15
C LEU A 239 -2.39 -20.62 -8.78
N THR A 240 -3.34 -21.30 -8.15
CA THR A 240 -4.78 -21.17 -8.42
C THR A 240 -5.49 -20.63 -7.20
N VAL A 241 -6.67 -20.03 -7.41
CA VAL A 241 -7.51 -19.57 -6.29
C VAL A 241 -7.86 -20.74 -5.36
N ALA A 242 -8.12 -21.93 -5.92
CA ALA A 242 -8.42 -23.13 -5.13
C ALA A 242 -7.24 -23.52 -4.21
N ALA A 243 -6.01 -23.47 -4.72
CA ALA A 243 -4.81 -23.74 -3.93
C ALA A 243 -4.60 -22.73 -2.79
N LEU A 244 -4.89 -21.44 -3.05
CA LEU A 244 -4.82 -20.39 -2.02
C LEU A 244 -5.87 -20.60 -0.92
N VAL A 245 -7.11 -20.95 -1.30
CA VAL A 245 -8.19 -21.25 -0.36
C VAL A 245 -7.84 -22.46 0.50
N GLU A 246 -7.27 -23.51 -0.09
CA GLU A 246 -6.85 -24.69 0.66
C GLU A 246 -5.75 -24.36 1.67
N LYS A 247 -4.70 -23.64 1.25
CA LYS A 247 -3.62 -23.17 2.15
C LYS A 247 -4.17 -22.31 3.30
N PHE A 248 -5.14 -21.46 3.02
CA PHE A 248 -5.81 -20.67 4.03
C PHE A 248 -6.56 -21.54 5.06
N HIS A 249 -7.31 -22.55 4.59
CA HIS A 249 -8.00 -23.49 5.49
C HIS A 249 -7.05 -24.32 6.34
N GLN A 250 -5.92 -24.76 5.77
CA GLN A 250 -4.89 -25.48 6.51
C GLN A 250 -4.31 -24.62 7.65
N ALA A 251 -3.94 -23.37 7.36
CA ALA A 251 -3.41 -22.43 8.36
C ALA A 251 -4.44 -22.10 9.45
N SER A 252 -5.70 -21.89 9.07
CA SER A 252 -6.78 -21.63 10.04
C SER A 252 -7.05 -22.82 10.97
N ARG A 253 -6.92 -24.05 10.47
CA ARG A 253 -7.09 -25.26 11.30
C ARG A 253 -5.92 -25.46 12.26
N SER A 254 -4.69 -25.19 11.86
CA SER A 254 -3.52 -25.27 12.74
C SER A 254 -3.58 -24.24 13.86
N ALA A 255 -3.98 -23.01 13.57
CA ALA A 255 -4.18 -21.98 14.59
C ALA A 255 -5.25 -22.37 15.64
N LEU A 256 -6.39 -22.92 15.21
CA LEU A 256 -7.42 -23.42 16.11
C LEU A 256 -6.98 -24.62 16.94
N ALA A 257 -6.09 -25.45 16.42
CA ALA A 257 -5.51 -26.59 17.17
C ALA A 257 -4.51 -26.12 18.24
N GLU A 258 -3.68 -25.11 17.93
CA GLU A 258 -2.77 -24.49 18.90
C GLU A 258 -3.53 -23.80 20.03
N ASP A 259 -4.59 -23.03 19.75
CA ASP A 259 -5.43 -22.40 20.75
C ASP A 259 -6.12 -23.43 21.68
N ARG A 260 -6.56 -24.58 21.14
CA ARG A 260 -7.15 -25.66 21.94
C ARG A 260 -6.13 -26.34 22.85
N LEU A 261 -4.87 -26.50 22.42
CA LEU A 261 -3.81 -27.07 23.26
C LEU A 261 -3.45 -26.14 24.42
N LEU A 262 -3.57 -24.82 24.25
CA LEU A 262 -3.33 -23.84 25.32
C LEU A 262 -4.49 -23.73 26.33
N LEU A 263 -5.69 -24.20 25.98
CA LEU A 263 -6.89 -24.19 26.83
C LEU A 263 -7.13 -25.52 27.56
N THR A 264 -6.29 -26.53 27.36
CA THR A 264 -6.37 -27.80 28.08
C THR A 264 -5.52 -27.69 29.36
N PRO A 265 -6.11 -27.84 30.57
CA PRO A 265 -5.41 -27.71 31.87
C PRO A 265 -4.35 -28.79 32.07
#